data_1d0171ac9be7eb4be9024e464986f308
#
_entry.id   1d0171ac9be7eb4be9024e464986f308
#
_cell.length_a   1.000
_cell.length_b   1.000
_cell.length_c   1.000
_cell.angle_alpha   90.00
_cell.angle_beta   90.00
_cell.angle_gamma   90.00
#
_symmetry.space_group_name_H-M   'P 1'
#
loop_
_entity.id
_entity.type
_entity.pdbx_description
1 polymer ?
#
loop_
_entity_poly.entity_id
_entity_poly.type
_entity_poly.pdbx_seq_one_letter_code
_entity_poly.pdbx_strand_id
1 'polypeptide(L)'
;MWFQGSLWKLPLPASEGLRYWTEQEVTRAAFTVHQNLIKNVVLPNLHLLGPIVYLAETTFVISLMLGFAVRGVGILSILFVLQLWLGIYRPGDPAEWPWSYMFLALLMFMFVLDAAGRRLGLDATLRRNYPEVRDGKGPIGLLLHLLG
;
A
#
# COMPACT_ATOMS: atom_id res chain seq x y z
N MET A 1 2.03 5.43 10.01
CA MET A 1 2.67 4.19 9.58
C MET A 1 3.19 4.28 8.16
N TRP A 2 2.36 4.53 7.13
CA TRP A 2 2.82 4.69 5.74
C TRP A 2 3.89 5.78 5.56
N PHE A 3 3.67 6.97 6.11
CA PHE A 3 4.64 8.07 6.03
C PHE A 3 6.01 7.70 6.63
N GLN A 4 6.02 7.10 7.80
CA GLN A 4 7.26 6.63 8.43
C GLN A 4 7.89 5.48 7.63
N GLY A 5 7.05 4.58 7.08
CA GLY A 5 7.49 3.48 6.23
C GLY A 5 8.20 3.93 4.96
N SER A 6 7.76 5.03 4.34
CA SER A 6 8.41 5.56 3.14
C SER A 6 9.75 6.24 3.42
N LEU A 7 9.92 6.92 4.56
CA LEU A 7 11.14 7.69 4.85
C LEU A 7 12.39 6.84 5.00
N TRP A 8 12.31 5.69 5.66
CA TRP A 8 13.50 4.84 5.88
C TRP A 8 13.95 4.07 4.63
N LYS A 9 13.16 4.12 3.55
CA LYS A 9 13.57 3.58 2.24
C LYS A 9 14.54 4.48 1.48
N LEU A 10 14.77 5.68 1.98
CA LEU A 10 15.79 6.58 1.44
C LEU A 10 17.18 6.20 1.98
N PRO A 11 18.27 6.38 1.22
CA PRO A 11 18.29 6.90 -0.15
C PRO A 11 17.88 5.88 -1.22
N LEU A 12 17.29 6.39 -2.29
CA LEU A 12 17.00 5.59 -3.48
C LEU A 12 18.28 5.29 -4.27
N PRO A 13 18.32 4.20 -5.08
CA PRO A 13 17.20 3.34 -5.46
C PRO A 13 16.91 2.19 -4.49
N ALA A 14 17.84 1.84 -3.64
CA ALA A 14 17.66 0.76 -2.67
C ALA A 14 18.46 1.08 -1.39
N SER A 15 17.74 1.49 -0.34
CA SER A 15 18.35 1.70 0.97
C SER A 15 18.81 0.37 1.59
N GLU A 16 19.78 0.44 2.49
CA GLU A 16 20.23 -0.72 3.28
C GLU A 16 19.06 -1.33 4.08
N GLY A 17 18.20 -0.48 4.62
CA GLY A 17 17.01 -0.93 5.32
C GLY A 17 16.04 -1.70 4.44
N LEU A 18 15.76 -1.23 3.21
CA LEU A 18 14.90 -1.94 2.27
C LEU A 18 15.50 -3.30 1.91
N ARG A 19 16.82 -3.36 1.68
CA ARG A 19 17.52 -4.60 1.38
C ARG A 19 17.44 -5.58 2.56
N TYR A 20 17.73 -5.11 3.76
CA TYR A 20 17.65 -5.92 4.98
C TYR A 20 16.27 -6.59 5.13
N TRP A 21 15.18 -5.80 5.01
CA TRP A 21 13.83 -6.33 5.15
C TRP A 21 13.47 -7.30 4.03
N THR A 22 13.87 -7.03 2.80
CA THR A 22 13.67 -7.95 1.68
C THR A 22 14.41 -9.28 1.89
N GLU A 23 15.60 -9.25 2.45
CA GLU A 23 16.36 -10.47 2.82
C GLU A 23 15.67 -11.23 3.96
N GLN A 24 15.08 -10.53 4.93
CA GLN A 24 14.28 -11.15 5.98
C GLN A 24 13.02 -11.86 5.40
N GLU A 25 12.38 -11.31 4.40
CA GLU A 25 11.26 -11.96 3.73
C GLU A 25 11.66 -13.30 3.08
N VAL A 26 12.88 -13.44 2.57
CA VAL A 26 13.37 -14.72 2.02
C VAL A 26 13.38 -15.82 3.08
N THR A 27 13.72 -15.50 4.31
CA THR A 27 13.88 -16.49 5.39
C THR A 27 12.60 -16.74 6.18
N ARG A 28 11.73 -15.74 6.27
CA ARG A 28 10.57 -15.72 7.16
C ARG A 28 9.23 -15.90 6.46
N ALA A 29 9.18 -15.89 5.13
CA ALA A 29 7.94 -16.00 4.39
C ALA A 29 7.13 -17.26 4.74
N ALA A 30 5.80 -17.11 4.72
CA ALA A 30 4.86 -18.18 5.01
C ALA A 30 4.98 -19.37 4.03
N PHE A 31 5.23 -19.06 2.76
CA PHE A 31 5.21 -20.04 1.68
C PHE A 31 6.49 -20.03 0.85
N THR A 32 6.93 -21.23 0.43
CA THR A 32 8.12 -21.40 -0.42
C THR A 32 8.01 -20.66 -1.77
N VAL A 33 6.78 -20.57 -2.33
CA VAL A 33 6.54 -19.82 -3.56
C VAL A 33 6.88 -18.35 -3.37
N HIS A 34 6.46 -17.76 -2.25
CA HIS A 34 6.77 -16.38 -1.89
C HIS A 34 8.28 -16.18 -1.68
N GLN A 35 8.94 -17.08 -0.95
CA GLN A 35 10.39 -17.06 -0.77
C GLN A 35 11.14 -17.04 -2.11
N ASN A 36 10.75 -17.91 -3.02
CA ASN A 36 11.38 -18.00 -4.34
C ASN A 36 11.15 -16.75 -5.18
N LEU A 37 9.96 -16.15 -5.11
CA LEU A 37 9.65 -14.87 -5.76
C LEU A 37 10.57 -13.75 -5.23
N ILE A 38 10.64 -13.60 -3.92
CA ILE A 38 11.49 -12.57 -3.31
C ILE A 38 12.96 -12.80 -3.66
N LYS A 39 13.46 -14.01 -3.50
CA LYS A 39 14.87 -14.36 -3.73
C LYS A 39 15.29 -14.19 -5.20
N ASN A 40 14.46 -14.65 -6.14
CA ASN A 40 14.86 -14.77 -7.55
C ASN A 40 14.40 -13.57 -8.40
N VAL A 41 13.39 -12.82 -7.96
CA VAL A 41 12.83 -11.70 -8.73
C VAL A 41 13.02 -10.38 -8.01
N VAL A 42 12.59 -10.27 -6.75
CA VAL A 42 12.58 -8.98 -6.05
C VAL A 42 14.00 -8.56 -5.66
N LEU A 43 14.74 -9.41 -5.00
CA LEU A 43 16.07 -9.09 -4.48
C LEU A 43 17.08 -8.68 -5.57
N PRO A 44 17.20 -9.40 -6.71
CA PRO A 44 18.09 -9.00 -7.79
C PRO A 44 17.68 -7.67 -8.47
N ASN A 45 16.37 -7.36 -8.47
CA ASN A 45 15.82 -6.17 -9.10
C ASN A 45 15.48 -5.05 -8.10
N LEU A 46 16.02 -5.10 -6.90
CA LEU A 46 15.68 -4.16 -5.83
C LEU A 46 15.95 -2.69 -6.21
N HIS A 47 16.95 -2.44 -7.05
CA HIS A 47 17.27 -1.13 -7.58
C HIS A 47 16.16 -0.52 -8.46
N LEU A 48 15.36 -1.37 -9.12
CA LEU A 48 14.19 -0.94 -9.89
C LEU A 48 12.93 -0.94 -9.03
N LEU A 49 12.77 -1.94 -8.19
CA LEU A 49 11.57 -2.11 -7.36
C LEU A 49 11.55 -1.17 -6.15
N GLY A 50 12.71 -0.79 -5.61
CA GLY A 50 12.80 0.14 -4.48
C GLY A 50 12.09 1.47 -4.73
N PRO A 51 12.38 2.19 -5.84
CA PRO A 51 11.65 3.39 -6.21
C PRO A 51 10.14 3.18 -6.40
N ILE A 52 9.73 2.02 -6.94
CA ILE A 52 8.31 1.69 -7.15
C ILE A 52 7.61 1.51 -5.80
N VAL A 53 8.23 0.80 -4.86
CA VAL A 53 7.71 0.62 -3.51
C VAL A 53 7.60 1.97 -2.78
N TYR A 54 8.65 2.80 -2.86
CA TYR A 54 8.63 4.14 -2.30
C TYR A 54 7.51 5.00 -2.88
N LEU A 55 7.34 4.97 -4.19
CA LEU A 55 6.29 5.73 -4.89
C LEU A 55 4.90 5.24 -4.49
N ALA A 56 4.70 3.93 -4.39
CA ALA A 56 3.43 3.34 -3.97
C ALA A 56 3.05 3.80 -2.55
N GLU A 57 3.97 3.68 -1.59
CA GLU A 57 3.70 4.10 -0.21
C GLU A 57 3.47 5.61 -0.08
N THR A 58 4.23 6.42 -0.81
CA THR A 58 4.03 7.87 -0.87
C THR A 58 2.66 8.21 -1.46
N THR A 59 2.24 7.49 -2.49
CA THR A 59 0.90 7.64 -3.09
C THR A 59 -0.19 7.28 -2.07
N PHE A 60 -0.01 6.21 -1.28
CA PHE A 60 -0.95 5.86 -0.21
C PHE A 60 -1.07 6.99 0.82
N VAL A 61 0.06 7.56 1.25
CA VAL A 61 0.06 8.71 2.19
C VAL A 61 -0.73 9.87 1.61
N ILE A 62 -0.35 10.34 0.43
CA ILE A 62 -0.95 11.53 -0.20
C ILE A 62 -2.44 11.31 -0.44
N SER A 63 -2.81 10.16 -0.99
CA SER A 63 -4.20 9.81 -1.30
C SER A 63 -5.08 9.79 -0.05
N LEU A 64 -4.60 9.14 1.02
CA LEU A 64 -5.35 9.07 2.27
C LEU A 64 -5.43 10.44 2.98
N MET A 65 -4.36 11.23 2.96
CA MET A 65 -4.38 12.58 3.55
C MET A 65 -5.33 13.53 2.82
N LEU A 66 -5.37 13.46 1.49
CA LEU A 66 -6.26 14.30 0.68
C LEU A 66 -7.68 13.76 0.58
N GLY A 67 -7.91 12.52 0.96
CA GLY A 67 -9.19 11.83 0.75
C GLY A 67 -9.52 11.67 -0.72
N PHE A 68 -8.50 11.33 -1.55
CA PHE A 68 -8.64 11.14 -2.99
C PHE A 68 -8.47 9.68 -3.38
N ALA A 69 -9.38 9.13 -4.18
CA ALA A 69 -9.39 7.74 -4.64
C ALA A 69 -9.25 6.72 -3.48
N VAL A 70 -9.83 7.04 -2.32
CA VAL A 70 -9.60 6.32 -1.05
C VAL A 70 -9.94 4.84 -1.13
N ARG A 71 -10.98 4.47 -1.87
CA ARG A 71 -11.36 3.05 -2.04
C ARG A 71 -10.33 2.28 -2.85
N GLY A 72 -9.93 2.83 -3.99
CA GLY A 72 -8.93 2.20 -4.86
C GLY A 72 -7.57 2.05 -4.17
N VAL A 73 -7.10 3.13 -3.55
CA VAL A 73 -5.85 3.13 -2.78
C VAL A 73 -5.94 2.22 -1.56
N GLY A 74 -7.08 2.20 -0.87
CA GLY A 74 -7.31 1.30 0.25
C GLY A 74 -7.18 -0.17 -0.14
N ILE A 75 -7.78 -0.58 -1.27
CA ILE A 75 -7.66 -1.96 -1.78
C ILE A 75 -6.19 -2.29 -2.11
N LEU A 76 -5.50 -1.41 -2.84
CA LEU A 76 -4.09 -1.62 -3.18
C LEU A 76 -3.20 -1.71 -1.94
N SER A 77 -3.45 -0.85 -0.95
CA SER A 77 -2.69 -0.87 0.31
C SER A 77 -2.97 -2.12 1.15
N ILE A 78 -4.20 -2.66 1.14
CA ILE A 78 -4.49 -3.96 1.77
C ILE A 78 -3.67 -5.06 1.12
N LEU A 79 -3.66 -5.17 -0.21
CA LEU A 79 -2.89 -6.18 -0.92
C LEU A 79 -1.39 -6.05 -0.62
N PHE A 80 -0.89 -4.81 -0.58
CA PHE A 80 0.50 -4.53 -0.25
C PHE A 80 0.86 -4.95 1.18
N VAL A 81 0.01 -4.62 2.17
CA VAL A 81 0.22 -5.02 3.57
C VAL A 81 0.14 -6.54 3.75
N LEU A 82 -0.81 -7.20 3.08
CA LEU A 82 -0.92 -8.66 3.15
C LEU A 82 0.31 -9.35 2.56
N GLN A 83 0.89 -8.81 1.48
CA GLN A 83 2.14 -9.31 0.92
C GLN A 83 3.28 -9.19 1.96
N LEU A 84 3.44 -8.03 2.60
CA LEU A 84 4.44 -7.83 3.65
C LEU A 84 4.22 -8.78 4.84
N TRP A 85 2.97 -8.91 5.29
CA TRP A 85 2.64 -9.82 6.39
C TRP A 85 2.98 -11.29 6.07
N LEU A 86 2.68 -11.74 4.85
CA LEU A 86 3.05 -13.08 4.40
C LEU A 86 4.56 -13.25 4.25
N GLY A 87 5.29 -12.17 3.90
CA GLY A 87 6.74 -12.16 3.79
C GLY A 87 7.46 -12.32 5.13
N ILE A 88 6.91 -11.74 6.18
CA ILE A 88 7.50 -11.76 7.54
C ILE A 88 6.65 -12.60 8.51
N TYR A 89 5.96 -13.60 8.00
CA TYR A 89 5.00 -14.41 8.76
C TYR A 89 5.65 -15.20 9.91
N ARG A 90 6.86 -15.74 9.70
CA ARG A 90 7.55 -16.51 10.71
C ARG A 90 8.26 -15.57 11.69
N PRO A 91 7.97 -15.66 13.00
CA PRO A 91 8.61 -14.81 13.98
C PRO A 91 10.12 -15.07 14.00
N GLY A 92 10.89 -14.02 14.01
CA GLY A 92 12.36 -14.09 14.05
C GLY A 92 12.98 -12.94 14.82
N ASP A 93 12.28 -11.81 14.92
CA ASP A 93 12.69 -10.66 15.71
C ASP A 93 11.60 -10.34 16.73
N PRO A 94 11.89 -10.34 18.05
CA PRO A 94 10.92 -9.96 19.08
C PRO A 94 10.39 -8.54 18.94
N ALA A 95 11.11 -7.67 18.24
CA ALA A 95 10.71 -6.29 18.00
C ALA A 95 9.66 -6.15 16.89
N GLU A 96 9.47 -7.17 16.06
CA GLU A 96 8.47 -7.15 15.00
C GLU A 96 7.16 -7.80 15.42
N TRP A 97 6.14 -6.99 15.38
CA TRP A 97 4.81 -7.41 15.76
C TRP A 97 3.95 -7.72 14.54
N PRO A 98 3.69 -9.00 14.18
CA PRO A 98 2.91 -9.36 12.99
C PRO A 98 1.51 -8.75 12.98
N TRP A 99 0.93 -8.50 14.14
CA TRP A 99 -0.36 -7.87 14.32
C TRP A 99 -0.43 -6.43 13.80
N SER A 100 0.70 -5.72 13.72
CA SER A 100 0.74 -4.37 13.18
C SER A 100 0.31 -4.32 11.72
N TYR A 101 0.67 -5.32 10.94
CA TYR A 101 0.27 -5.46 9.54
C TYR A 101 -1.23 -5.77 9.42
N MET A 102 -1.74 -6.69 10.24
CA MET A 102 -3.17 -7.00 10.26
C MET A 102 -4.00 -5.81 10.69
N PHE A 103 -3.55 -5.06 11.71
CA PHE A 103 -4.23 -3.85 12.15
C PHE A 103 -4.28 -2.80 11.03
N LEU A 104 -3.17 -2.62 10.32
CA LEU A 104 -3.13 -1.69 9.19
C LEU A 104 -4.06 -2.14 8.03
N ALA A 105 -4.09 -3.45 7.73
CA ALA A 105 -5.01 -4.00 6.74
C ALA A 105 -6.48 -3.77 7.13
N LEU A 106 -6.84 -3.99 8.39
CA LEU A 106 -8.19 -3.74 8.91
C LEU A 106 -8.56 -2.25 8.83
N LEU A 107 -7.64 -1.36 9.17
CA LEU A 107 -7.85 0.08 9.05
C LEU A 107 -8.11 0.49 7.60
N MET A 108 -7.31 -0.01 6.66
CA MET A 108 -7.52 0.24 5.23
C MET A 108 -8.85 -0.34 4.75
N PHE A 109 -9.21 -1.52 5.23
CA PHE A 109 -10.50 -2.14 4.92
C PHE A 109 -11.68 -1.28 5.40
N MET A 110 -11.61 -0.71 6.58
CA MET A 110 -12.61 0.25 7.07
C MET A 110 -12.72 1.47 6.15
N PHE A 111 -11.60 2.04 5.71
CA PHE A 111 -11.62 3.17 4.78
C PHE A 111 -12.23 2.82 3.42
N VAL A 112 -12.03 1.60 2.95
CA VAL A 112 -12.66 1.08 1.71
C VAL A 112 -14.18 0.96 1.87
N LEU A 113 -14.64 0.38 2.99
CA LEU A 113 -16.07 0.18 3.24
C LEU A 113 -16.80 1.49 3.44
N ASP A 114 -16.25 2.39 4.24
CA ASP A 114 -16.86 3.68 4.56
C ASP A 114 -16.70 4.71 3.42
N ALA A 115 -15.87 4.41 2.43
CA ALA A 115 -15.53 5.36 1.37
C ALA A 115 -15.22 6.76 1.95
N ALA A 116 -14.32 6.80 2.93
CA ALA A 116 -14.10 7.97 3.80
C ALA A 116 -13.81 9.27 3.02
N GLY A 117 -13.17 9.19 1.85
CA GLY A 117 -12.92 10.32 0.95
C GLY A 117 -14.19 11.00 0.44
N ARG A 118 -15.31 10.26 0.38
CA ARG A 118 -16.62 10.80 -0.09
C ARG A 118 -17.28 11.71 0.92
N ARG A 119 -16.87 11.71 2.17
CA ARG A 119 -17.47 12.55 3.23
C ARG A 119 -16.73 13.86 3.41
N LEU A 120 -15.41 13.83 3.49
CA LEU A 120 -14.60 15.00 3.87
C LEU A 120 -13.41 15.28 2.93
N GLY A 121 -13.14 14.39 1.94
CA GLY A 121 -11.97 14.48 1.09
C GLY A 121 -12.20 15.14 -0.27
N LEU A 122 -11.17 15.07 -1.12
CA LEU A 122 -11.25 15.50 -2.50
C LEU A 122 -12.31 14.71 -3.30
N ASP A 123 -12.52 13.43 -2.96
CA ASP A 123 -13.60 12.63 -3.58
C ASP A 123 -14.97 13.26 -3.36
N ALA A 124 -15.23 13.81 -2.16
CA ALA A 124 -16.47 14.54 -1.86
C ALA A 124 -16.61 15.79 -2.74
N THR A 125 -15.53 16.55 -2.87
CA THR A 125 -15.50 17.78 -3.67
C THR A 125 -15.70 17.49 -5.15
N LEU A 126 -15.04 16.45 -5.67
CA LEU A 126 -15.20 16.03 -7.07
C LEU A 126 -16.64 15.58 -7.36
N ARG A 127 -17.23 14.76 -6.49
CA ARG A 127 -18.62 14.32 -6.64
C ARG A 127 -19.64 15.45 -6.55
N ARG A 128 -19.33 16.47 -5.75
CA ARG A 128 -20.18 17.68 -5.61
C ARG A 128 -20.14 18.57 -6.85
N ASN A 129 -18.95 18.77 -7.40
CA ASN A 129 -18.72 19.72 -8.49
C ASN A 129 -18.92 19.10 -9.88
N TYR A 130 -18.77 17.78 -10.02
CA TYR A 130 -18.83 17.06 -11.28
C TYR A 130 -19.90 15.97 -11.24
N PRO A 131 -21.10 16.22 -11.79
CA PRO A 131 -22.18 15.23 -11.84
C PRO A 131 -21.78 13.91 -12.52
N GLU A 132 -20.89 13.97 -13.51
CA GLU A 132 -20.36 12.80 -14.20
C GLU A 132 -19.61 11.84 -13.26
N VAL A 133 -18.85 12.39 -12.32
CA VAL A 133 -18.14 11.60 -11.28
C VAL A 133 -19.14 11.03 -10.29
N ARG A 134 -20.14 11.82 -9.89
CA ARG A 134 -21.18 11.37 -8.97
C ARG A 134 -21.99 10.22 -9.56
N ASP A 135 -22.39 10.34 -10.82
CA ASP A 135 -23.28 9.41 -11.50
C ASP A 135 -22.53 8.30 -12.25
N GLY A 136 -21.18 8.32 -12.24
CA GLY A 136 -20.33 7.34 -12.93
C GLY A 136 -20.46 7.39 -14.46
N LYS A 137 -20.72 8.56 -15.04
CA LYS A 137 -20.91 8.73 -16.48
C LYS A 137 -19.60 8.99 -17.20
N GLY A 138 -19.42 8.32 -18.33
CA GLY A 138 -18.18 8.37 -19.11
C GLY A 138 -17.02 7.59 -18.45
N PRO A 139 -15.91 7.33 -19.18
CA PRO A 139 -14.83 6.49 -18.68
C PRO A 139 -14.11 7.08 -17.47
N ILE A 140 -13.87 8.39 -17.47
CA ILE A 140 -13.20 9.08 -16.35
C ILE A 140 -14.15 9.20 -15.16
N GLY A 141 -15.43 9.55 -15.40
CA GLY A 141 -16.44 9.63 -14.36
C GLY A 141 -16.66 8.29 -13.66
N LEU A 142 -16.73 7.20 -14.42
CA LEU A 142 -16.85 5.84 -13.88
C LEU A 142 -15.61 5.46 -13.05
N LEU A 143 -14.41 5.71 -13.57
CA LEU A 143 -13.17 5.41 -12.86
C LEU A 143 -13.11 6.13 -11.51
N LEU A 144 -13.32 7.45 -11.49
CA LEU A 144 -13.32 8.23 -10.25
C LEU A 144 -14.49 7.87 -9.31
N HIS A 145 -15.62 7.44 -9.87
CA HIS A 145 -16.75 6.95 -9.08
C HIS A 145 -16.43 5.64 -8.35
N LEU A 146 -15.67 4.74 -8.96
CA LEU A 146 -15.29 3.46 -8.38
C LEU A 146 -14.15 3.59 -7.37
N LEU A 147 -13.17 4.44 -7.67
CA LEU A 147 -11.97 4.60 -6.86
C LEU A 147 -12.18 5.49 -5.62
N GLY A 148 -13.10 6.45 -5.70
CA GLY A 148 -13.40 7.39 -4.60
C GLY A 148 -14.50 6.98 -3.62
#